data_d8d60a7a67543268e934932cfbb84a62
#
_entry.id   d8d60a7a67543268e934932cfbb84a62
#
_cell.length_a   1.000
_cell.length_b   1.000
_cell.length_c   1.000
_cell.angle_alpha   90.00
_cell.angle_beta   90.00
_cell.angle_gamma   90.00
#
_symmetry.space_group_name_H-M   'P 1'
#
loop_
_entity.id
_entity.type
_entity.pdbx_description
1 polymer ?
#
loop_
_entity_poly.entity_id
_entity_poly.type
_entity_poly.pdbx_seq_one_letter_code
_entity_poly.pdbx_strand_id
1 'polypeptide(L)'
;MRRREFIKLSASASALGLLPSEIGKTLEALNGSVNCDTTNRRLVLIELKGGNDGLNTIIPMDNYSYYKNSLRPDIHIPVNSSNYNSLVVDSSLSGSLQDLAFNPALLIGNNQGFKGLYNAGMLRIMQSVGYPSQNKSHFASIDLWATGNDGNSWDNGKESGWMGRFMENAYAEVFPTNYPFAIQMGSNNTWLGFHAEHEHGLALNIEGQNSENFYTILSGLAGQAPTNIPNTHHGDEINYIVQTDAFSNTYANSIETAYNNGSNYNDSAYYPDTDLSNQLKTVARLIRGGIETKIFLVTIGGFDTHNNQNQSNNDINGRHTELIKELSGAVDAFVSDINSDSIGDDIVGLTFSEFGRKAKQNNNRGTDHGEIAPMFVFGKPVKGGISGNNVDLNEANSNNNWQIQTVQYDYRQVFSTLMQDFLGANDSVIDKTFFDH
;
A
#
# COMPACT_ATOMS: atom_id res chain seq x y z
N MET A 1 21.99 -12.72 3.07
CA MET A 1 21.55 -13.70 4.10
C MET A 1 20.52 -14.60 3.43
N ARG A 2 20.67 -15.92 3.48
CA ARG A 2 19.75 -16.81 2.78
C ARG A 2 18.37 -16.79 3.46
N ARG A 3 17.28 -16.77 2.68
CA ARG A 3 15.87 -16.73 3.14
C ARG A 3 15.56 -17.70 4.28
N ARG A 4 16.10 -18.92 4.24
CA ARG A 4 15.96 -19.92 5.34
C ARG A 4 16.58 -19.48 6.67
N GLU A 5 17.61 -18.67 6.65
CA GLU A 5 18.26 -18.16 7.87
C GLU A 5 17.51 -16.96 8.42
N PHE A 6 16.91 -16.16 7.54
CA PHE A 6 16.02 -15.05 7.92
C PHE A 6 14.74 -15.58 8.58
N ILE A 7 14.07 -16.58 7.99
CA ILE A 7 12.89 -17.23 8.58
C ILE A 7 13.21 -17.85 9.94
N LYS A 8 14.43 -18.41 10.13
CA LYS A 8 14.85 -18.94 11.43
C LYS A 8 15.19 -17.85 12.45
N LEU A 9 15.69 -16.70 12.02
CA LEU A 9 15.98 -15.55 12.89
C LEU A 9 14.72 -14.70 13.16
N SER A 10 13.81 -14.58 12.21
CA SER A 10 12.53 -13.89 12.38
C SER A 10 11.44 -14.74 13.04
N ALA A 11 11.63 -16.05 13.16
CA ALA A 11 10.77 -16.91 14.01
C ALA A 11 10.86 -16.54 15.50
N SER A 12 11.89 -15.78 15.90
CA SER A 12 11.97 -15.14 17.21
C SER A 12 11.44 -13.70 17.27
N ALA A 13 11.09 -13.10 16.14
CA ALA A 13 10.55 -11.74 16.04
C ALA A 13 9.47 -11.65 14.96
N SER A 14 8.25 -12.03 15.28
CA SER A 14 6.98 -11.43 14.86
C SER A 14 6.61 -11.22 13.38
N ALA A 15 7.35 -11.64 12.36
CA ALA A 15 6.84 -11.60 10.97
C ALA A 15 5.70 -12.63 10.73
N LEU A 16 5.70 -13.75 11.45
CA LEU A 16 4.57 -14.70 11.56
C LEU A 16 3.32 -14.13 12.25
N GLY A 17 3.38 -12.88 12.69
CA GLY A 17 2.33 -12.23 13.44
C GLY A 17 1.31 -11.44 12.62
N LEU A 18 1.40 -11.41 11.30
CA LEU A 18 0.45 -10.66 10.45
C LEU A 18 -0.90 -11.35 10.30
N LEU A 19 -0.95 -12.69 10.43
CA LEU A 19 -2.18 -13.47 10.26
C LEU A 19 -2.52 -14.27 11.52
N PRO A 20 -3.81 -14.59 11.76
CA PRO A 20 -4.22 -15.46 12.85
C PRO A 20 -3.57 -16.85 12.76
N SER A 21 -3.14 -17.42 13.88
CA SER A 21 -2.48 -18.75 13.96
C SER A 21 -3.30 -19.92 13.39
N GLU A 22 -4.61 -19.76 13.30
CA GLU A 22 -5.52 -20.76 12.71
C GLU A 22 -5.39 -20.85 11.19
N ILE A 23 -5.01 -19.73 10.51
CA ILE A 23 -4.79 -19.73 9.06
C ILE A 23 -3.47 -20.42 8.72
N GLY A 24 -2.43 -20.25 9.53
CA GLY A 24 -1.15 -20.96 9.37
C GLY A 24 -1.32 -22.49 9.44
N LYS A 25 -2.16 -23.00 10.33
CA LYS A 25 -2.44 -24.44 10.44
C LYS A 25 -3.28 -25.00 9.29
N THR A 26 -4.17 -24.18 8.72
CA THR A 26 -4.97 -24.58 7.55
C THR A 26 -4.09 -24.63 6.30
N LEU A 27 -3.07 -23.76 6.18
CA LEU A 27 -2.11 -23.75 5.08
C LEU A 27 -1.13 -24.93 5.14
N GLU A 28 -0.72 -25.42 6.33
CA GLU A 28 0.07 -26.65 6.46
C GLU A 28 -0.70 -27.90 5.99
N ALA A 29 -2.02 -27.92 6.12
CA ALA A 29 -2.87 -29.01 5.64
C ALA A 29 -3.10 -29.00 4.11
N LEU A 30 -2.84 -27.88 3.45
CA LEU A 30 -3.01 -27.68 2.02
C LEU A 30 -1.70 -27.83 1.21
N ASN A 31 -0.71 -28.55 1.72
CA ASN A 31 0.59 -28.81 1.05
C ASN A 31 0.51 -29.64 -0.25
N GLY A 32 -0.58 -29.48 -0.99
CA GLY A 32 -0.73 -29.91 -2.38
C GLY A 32 -1.20 -28.71 -3.18
N SER A 33 -0.34 -28.15 -4.02
CA SER A 33 -0.60 -27.16 -5.08
C SER A 33 -1.82 -26.24 -4.81
N VAL A 34 -1.68 -25.29 -3.87
CA VAL A 34 -2.69 -24.24 -3.74
C VAL A 34 -2.49 -23.30 -4.93
N ASN A 35 -3.33 -23.45 -5.91
CA ASN A 35 -3.46 -22.50 -7.00
C ASN A 35 -3.99 -21.19 -6.38
N CYS A 36 -3.27 -20.07 -6.52
CA CYS A 36 -3.69 -18.75 -6.02
C CYS A 36 -5.10 -18.35 -6.50
N ASP A 37 -5.57 -18.96 -7.56
CA ASP A 37 -6.89 -18.72 -8.16
C ASP A 37 -8.08 -19.26 -7.35
N THR A 38 -7.88 -20.19 -6.43
CA THR A 38 -8.97 -20.80 -5.67
C THR A 38 -9.45 -19.96 -4.48
N THR A 39 -8.83 -18.82 -4.20
CA THR A 39 -9.15 -17.98 -3.07
C THR A 39 -9.88 -16.70 -3.48
N ASN A 40 -10.90 -16.29 -2.71
CA ASN A 40 -11.54 -14.97 -2.86
C ASN A 40 -10.70 -13.82 -2.26
N ARG A 41 -9.47 -14.06 -1.89
CA ARG A 41 -8.59 -13.11 -1.23
C ARG A 41 -8.12 -12.01 -2.16
N ARG A 42 -8.12 -10.77 -1.66
CA ARG A 42 -7.78 -9.56 -2.42
C ARG A 42 -6.91 -8.63 -1.61
N LEU A 43 -5.93 -8.03 -2.27
CA LEU A 43 -5.11 -6.96 -1.69
C LEU A 43 -5.61 -5.60 -2.18
N VAL A 44 -5.71 -4.64 -1.25
CA VAL A 44 -6.01 -3.24 -1.55
C VAL A 44 -4.81 -2.40 -1.13
N LEU A 45 -4.07 -1.90 -2.08
CA LEU A 45 -2.85 -1.13 -1.89
C LEU A 45 -3.18 0.35 -1.96
N ILE A 46 -2.73 1.12 -0.98
CA ILE A 46 -2.89 2.59 -0.93
C ILE A 46 -1.53 3.23 -1.05
N GLU A 47 -1.25 3.85 -2.19
CA GLU A 47 -0.01 4.58 -2.42
C GLU A 47 -0.12 6.01 -1.89
N LEU A 48 0.77 6.36 -0.95
CA LEU A 48 0.90 7.70 -0.37
C LEU A 48 1.98 8.46 -1.14
N LYS A 49 1.62 9.09 -2.27
CA LYS A 49 2.59 9.74 -3.18
C LYS A 49 3.18 11.01 -2.60
N GLY A 50 4.49 11.07 -2.57
CA GLY A 50 5.25 12.25 -2.18
C GLY A 50 6.16 12.05 -0.98
N GLY A 51 6.24 10.85 -0.40
CA GLY A 51 7.06 10.57 0.78
C GLY A 51 6.34 10.92 2.08
N ASN A 52 5.68 9.96 2.68
CA ASN A 52 4.96 10.17 3.93
C ASN A 52 5.90 10.51 5.10
N ASP A 53 5.56 11.56 5.86
CA ASP A 53 6.27 11.91 7.09
C ASP A 53 5.92 10.96 8.25
N GLY A 54 6.71 9.91 8.40
CA GLY A 54 6.49 8.87 9.40
C GLY A 54 6.45 9.39 10.83
N LEU A 55 7.33 10.32 11.19
CA LEU A 55 7.41 10.87 12.55
C LEU A 55 6.22 11.76 12.93
N ASN A 56 5.55 12.35 11.95
CA ASN A 56 4.31 13.08 12.18
C ASN A 56 3.07 12.24 11.89
N THR A 57 3.22 11.02 11.42
CA THR A 57 2.13 10.03 11.28
C THR A 57 1.99 9.20 12.56
N ILE A 58 3.10 8.61 13.02
CA ILE A 58 3.20 7.84 14.29
C ILE A 58 4.35 8.45 15.10
N ILE A 59 4.01 9.04 16.21
CA ILE A 59 4.93 9.83 17.06
C ILE A 59 5.68 8.90 18.02
N PRO A 60 7.03 8.85 18.00
CA PRO A 60 7.80 8.07 18.96
C PRO A 60 7.77 8.76 20.33
N MET A 61 7.28 8.06 21.35
CA MET A 61 7.11 8.61 22.70
C MET A 61 8.33 8.34 23.60
N ASP A 62 9.11 7.31 23.29
CA ASP A 62 10.34 6.94 24.01
C ASP A 62 11.40 8.05 23.99
N ASN A 63 11.44 8.86 22.92
CA ASN A 63 12.33 10.03 22.81
C ASN A 63 11.58 11.30 22.36
N TYR A 64 10.37 11.49 22.85
CA TYR A 64 9.49 12.59 22.47
C TYR A 64 10.10 13.98 22.72
N SER A 65 10.89 14.15 23.79
CA SER A 65 11.54 15.43 24.09
C SER A 65 12.53 15.83 22.99
N TYR A 66 13.31 14.90 22.46
CA TYR A 66 14.26 15.16 21.38
C TYR A 66 13.55 15.43 20.05
N TYR A 67 12.52 14.62 19.73
CA TYR A 67 11.65 14.85 18.59
C TYR A 67 11.08 16.27 18.58
N LYS A 68 10.47 16.67 19.72
CA LYS A 68 9.78 17.94 19.86
C LYS A 68 10.73 19.14 19.86
N ASN A 69 11.77 19.11 20.69
CA ASN A 69 12.53 20.32 21.01
C ASN A 69 13.75 20.51 20.08
N SER A 70 14.30 19.42 19.52
CA SER A 70 15.54 19.47 18.75
C SER A 70 15.32 19.22 17.27
N LEU A 71 14.47 18.25 16.92
CA LEU A 71 14.26 17.86 15.54
C LEU A 71 13.12 18.66 14.88
N ARG A 72 12.01 18.89 15.60
CA ARG A 72 10.78 19.45 15.03
C ARG A 72 10.14 20.53 15.90
N PRO A 73 10.89 21.58 16.32
CA PRO A 73 10.34 22.59 17.24
C PRO A 73 9.08 23.27 16.71
N ASP A 74 8.94 23.44 15.37
CA ASP A 74 7.82 24.16 14.77
C ASP A 74 6.73 23.26 14.19
N ILE A 75 7.03 21.96 13.93
CA ILE A 75 6.10 21.06 13.22
C ILE A 75 5.75 19.78 13.99
N HIS A 76 6.25 19.61 15.23
CA HIS A 76 5.92 18.42 16.01
C HIS A 76 4.42 18.32 16.29
N ILE A 77 3.93 17.09 16.39
CA ILE A 77 2.56 16.83 16.84
C ILE A 77 2.53 16.90 18.36
N PRO A 78 1.71 17.79 18.97
CA PRO A 78 1.67 17.95 20.40
C PRO A 78 1.04 16.73 21.11
N VAL A 79 1.83 16.06 21.92
CA VAL A 79 1.37 15.04 22.87
C VAL A 79 1.69 15.50 24.27
N ASN A 80 0.69 15.56 25.14
CA ASN A 80 0.82 16.03 26.53
C ASN A 80 -0.10 15.21 27.45
N SER A 81 -0.04 15.46 28.75
CA SER A 81 -0.79 14.69 29.72
C SER A 81 -2.31 14.72 29.55
N SER A 82 -2.85 15.74 28.88
CA SER A 82 -4.29 15.85 28.65
C SER A 82 -4.80 15.04 27.46
N ASN A 83 -3.94 14.77 26.46
CA ASN A 83 -4.32 14.05 25.24
C ASN A 83 -3.59 12.70 25.07
N TYR A 84 -2.58 12.38 25.88
CA TYR A 84 -1.79 11.15 25.76
C TYR A 84 -2.68 9.90 25.70
N ASN A 85 -3.60 9.74 26.63
CA ASN A 85 -4.45 8.54 26.71
C ASN A 85 -5.33 8.33 25.46
N SER A 86 -5.71 9.41 24.79
CA SER A 86 -6.47 9.32 23.54
C SER A 86 -5.59 8.99 22.33
N LEU A 87 -4.34 9.47 22.33
CA LEU A 87 -3.43 9.35 21.20
C LEU A 87 -2.52 8.11 21.28
N VAL A 88 -2.15 7.66 22.49
CA VAL A 88 -1.25 6.50 22.64
C VAL A 88 -1.81 5.29 21.90
N VAL A 89 -0.94 4.61 21.16
CA VAL A 89 -1.32 3.43 20.36
C VAL A 89 -1.71 2.29 21.31
N ASP A 90 -0.82 1.95 22.24
CA ASP A 90 -1.03 0.91 23.24
C ASP A 90 -0.40 1.32 24.58
N SER A 91 -1.21 1.57 25.57
CA SER A 91 -0.75 2.03 26.89
C SER A 91 0.07 0.99 27.65
N SER A 92 -0.03 -0.29 27.30
CA SER A 92 0.78 -1.35 27.92
C SER A 92 2.26 -1.29 27.48
N LEU A 93 2.55 -0.57 26.40
CA LEU A 93 3.89 -0.37 25.85
C LEU A 93 4.55 0.93 26.31
N SER A 94 3.95 1.65 27.23
CA SER A 94 4.47 2.94 27.73
C SER A 94 5.89 2.79 28.24
N GLY A 95 6.78 3.67 27.79
CA GLY A 95 8.21 3.67 28.11
C GLY A 95 9.05 2.57 27.43
N SER A 96 8.46 1.77 26.57
CA SER A 96 9.19 0.80 25.74
C SER A 96 9.64 1.42 24.41
N LEU A 97 10.48 0.68 23.66
CA LEU A 97 10.84 1.05 22.28
C LEU A 97 9.67 0.93 21.28
N GLN A 98 8.48 0.58 21.71
CA GLN A 98 7.24 0.56 20.93
C GLN A 98 6.18 1.53 21.50
N ASP A 99 6.57 2.43 22.39
CA ASP A 99 5.69 3.48 22.90
C ASP A 99 5.46 4.53 21.81
N LEU A 100 4.27 4.50 21.24
CA LEU A 100 3.86 5.32 20.10
C LEU A 100 2.57 6.07 20.40
N ALA A 101 2.44 7.25 19.83
CA ALA A 101 1.17 7.96 19.75
C ALA A 101 0.76 8.17 18.28
N PHE A 102 -0.53 8.08 17.99
CA PHE A 102 -1.09 8.46 16.69
C PHE A 102 -1.09 9.98 16.51
N ASN A 103 -0.88 10.42 15.27
CA ASN A 103 -1.33 11.75 14.88
C ASN A 103 -2.84 11.86 15.17
N PRO A 104 -3.35 12.94 15.79
CA PRO A 104 -4.78 13.09 16.07
C PRO A 104 -5.68 12.89 14.82
N ALA A 105 -5.17 13.21 13.64
CA ALA A 105 -5.89 13.01 12.38
C ALA A 105 -6.15 11.53 12.04
N LEU A 106 -5.33 10.60 12.55
CA LEU A 106 -5.57 9.16 12.41
C LEU A 106 -6.72 8.61 13.27
N LEU A 107 -7.30 9.45 14.13
CA LEU A 107 -8.48 9.11 14.92
C LEU A 107 -9.78 9.55 14.23
N ILE A 108 -9.67 10.18 13.07
CA ILE A 108 -10.82 10.68 12.31
C ILE A 108 -11.45 9.53 11.52
N GLY A 109 -12.76 9.38 11.70
CA GLY A 109 -13.59 8.33 11.11
C GLY A 109 -14.76 8.02 12.05
N ASN A 110 -15.80 7.38 11.56
CA ASN A 110 -16.98 7.05 12.35
C ASN A 110 -16.68 6.02 13.45
N ASN A 111 -15.66 5.17 13.25
CA ASN A 111 -15.20 4.16 14.19
C ASN A 111 -13.82 4.51 14.80
N GLN A 112 -13.50 5.79 14.92
CA GLN A 112 -12.23 6.31 15.44
C GLN A 112 -11.01 6.02 14.52
N GLY A 113 -11.21 5.82 13.22
CA GLY A 113 -10.15 5.69 12.24
C GLY A 113 -9.15 4.56 12.56
N PHE A 114 -7.88 4.84 12.36
CA PHE A 114 -6.80 3.86 12.61
C PHE A 114 -6.71 3.43 14.09
N LYS A 115 -7.04 4.31 15.03
CA LYS A 115 -7.10 3.95 16.45
C LYS A 115 -8.19 2.90 16.71
N GLY A 116 -9.36 3.07 16.09
CA GLY A 116 -10.46 2.10 16.18
C GLY A 116 -10.05 0.74 15.60
N LEU A 117 -9.40 0.73 14.43
CA LEU A 117 -8.90 -0.49 13.79
C LEU A 117 -7.83 -1.19 14.66
N TYR A 118 -6.94 -0.42 15.28
CA TYR A 118 -5.94 -0.99 16.20
C TYR A 118 -6.60 -1.64 17.41
N ASN A 119 -7.54 -0.94 18.05
CA ASN A 119 -8.28 -1.47 19.21
C ASN A 119 -9.11 -2.71 18.87
N ALA A 120 -9.60 -2.80 17.63
CA ALA A 120 -10.32 -3.97 17.13
C ALA A 120 -9.41 -5.14 16.71
N GLY A 121 -8.08 -4.97 16.81
CA GLY A 121 -7.11 -5.98 16.39
C GLY A 121 -6.95 -6.13 14.87
N MET A 122 -7.47 -5.16 14.10
CA MET A 122 -7.49 -5.16 12.63
C MET A 122 -6.45 -4.23 12.00
N LEU A 123 -5.49 -3.74 12.77
CA LEU A 123 -4.41 -2.87 12.27
C LEU A 123 -3.06 -3.38 12.78
N ARG A 124 -2.12 -3.61 11.86
CA ARG A 124 -0.70 -3.78 12.16
C ARG A 124 0.08 -2.58 11.69
N ILE A 125 0.86 -1.99 12.60
CA ILE A 125 1.78 -0.90 12.32
C ILE A 125 3.17 -1.51 12.13
N MET A 126 3.73 -1.35 10.93
CA MET A 126 5.10 -1.77 10.63
C MET A 126 6.00 -0.56 10.60
N GLN A 127 7.00 -0.54 11.45
CA GLN A 127 7.92 0.59 11.59
C GLN A 127 9.16 0.40 10.71
N SER A 128 9.75 1.51 10.27
CA SER A 128 11.04 1.54 9.56
C SER A 128 11.07 0.64 8.31
N VAL A 129 10.04 0.77 7.46
CA VAL A 129 10.00 0.05 6.19
C VAL A 129 10.69 0.85 5.10
N GLY A 130 11.49 0.18 4.29
CA GLY A 130 12.25 0.77 3.18
C GLY A 130 13.04 -0.29 2.44
N TYR A 131 14.15 0.10 1.81
CA TYR A 131 15.12 -0.81 1.20
C TYR A 131 16.55 -0.26 1.38
N PRO A 132 17.59 -1.12 1.33
CA PRO A 132 18.97 -0.68 1.51
C PRO A 132 19.38 0.39 0.49
N SER A 133 20.11 1.42 0.94
CA SER A 133 20.58 2.53 0.08
C SER A 133 19.47 3.27 -0.65
N GLN A 134 18.37 3.53 0.04
CA GLN A 134 17.15 4.09 -0.53
C GLN A 134 17.40 5.38 -1.32
N ASN A 135 16.91 5.43 -2.54
CA ASN A 135 16.95 6.61 -3.39
C ASN A 135 15.92 7.63 -2.93
N LYS A 136 16.32 8.90 -2.88
CA LYS A 136 15.48 10.03 -2.43
C LYS A 136 14.95 10.90 -3.57
N SER A 137 15.05 10.44 -4.82
CA SER A 137 14.35 11.02 -5.97
C SER A 137 13.01 10.32 -6.11
N HIS A 138 11.92 11.06 -6.21
CA HIS A 138 10.57 10.49 -6.43
C HIS A 138 10.57 9.52 -7.62
N PHE A 139 11.05 9.95 -8.78
CA PHE A 139 11.05 9.12 -9.99
C PHE A 139 11.84 7.82 -9.78
N ALA A 140 13.09 7.91 -9.34
CA ALA A 140 13.92 6.75 -9.16
C ALA A 140 13.42 5.82 -8.04
N SER A 141 12.90 6.36 -6.94
CA SER A 141 12.39 5.53 -5.85
C SER A 141 11.06 4.85 -6.22
N ILE A 142 10.16 5.53 -6.93
CA ILE A 142 8.92 4.92 -7.44
C ILE A 142 9.27 3.75 -8.37
N ASP A 143 10.26 3.91 -9.27
CA ASP A 143 10.69 2.84 -10.16
C ASP A 143 11.34 1.68 -9.41
N LEU A 144 12.15 1.95 -8.39
CA LEU A 144 12.74 0.91 -7.54
C LEU A 144 11.67 0.12 -6.78
N TRP A 145 10.69 0.81 -6.19
CA TRP A 145 9.55 0.17 -5.54
C TRP A 145 8.70 -0.64 -6.53
N ALA A 146 8.52 -0.14 -7.75
CA ALA A 146 7.74 -0.81 -8.77
C ALA A 146 8.43 -2.05 -9.35
N THR A 147 9.75 -1.99 -9.55
CA THR A 147 10.53 -3.09 -10.14
C THR A 147 10.96 -4.14 -9.11
N GLY A 148 10.95 -3.82 -7.82
CA GLY A 148 11.47 -4.71 -6.78
C GLY A 148 13.00 -4.68 -6.66
N ASN A 149 13.68 -3.76 -7.37
CA ASN A 149 15.12 -3.56 -7.26
C ASN A 149 15.47 -2.82 -5.95
N ASP A 150 16.72 -2.89 -5.56
CA ASP A 150 17.24 -2.06 -4.47
C ASP A 150 18.08 -0.88 -5.02
N GLY A 151 18.46 0.04 -4.15
CA GLY A 151 19.23 1.22 -4.55
C GLY A 151 20.65 0.91 -5.07
N ASN A 152 21.14 -0.33 -4.91
CA ASN A 152 22.47 -0.76 -5.33
C ASN A 152 22.49 -1.53 -6.66
N SER A 153 21.36 -2.07 -7.08
CA SER A 153 21.25 -2.97 -8.23
C SER A 153 20.52 -2.38 -9.43
N TRP A 154 20.43 -1.07 -9.52
CA TRP A 154 19.73 -0.39 -10.61
C TRP A 154 20.19 -0.83 -12.01
N ASP A 155 21.51 -0.98 -12.22
CA ASP A 155 22.08 -1.35 -13.52
C ASP A 155 21.91 -2.84 -13.87
N ASN A 156 21.61 -3.67 -12.89
CA ASN A 156 21.41 -5.13 -13.05
C ASN A 156 19.97 -5.54 -12.75
N GLY A 157 19.10 -4.58 -12.47
CA GLY A 157 17.71 -4.80 -12.12
C GLY A 157 16.84 -5.19 -13.32
N LYS A 158 15.65 -5.65 -13.03
CA LYS A 158 14.64 -5.93 -14.05
C LYS A 158 13.92 -4.65 -14.44
N GLU A 159 13.60 -4.55 -15.71
CA GLU A 159 12.77 -3.46 -16.24
C GLU A 159 11.28 -3.70 -16.01
N SER A 160 10.88 -4.97 -15.77
CA SER A 160 9.49 -5.34 -15.45
C SER A 160 9.15 -5.05 -13.99
N GLY A 161 7.86 -4.87 -13.72
CA GLY A 161 7.32 -4.66 -12.38
C GLY A 161 7.17 -5.98 -11.60
N TRP A 162 7.49 -5.94 -10.29
CA TRP A 162 7.40 -7.15 -9.47
C TRP A 162 5.97 -7.69 -9.35
N MET A 163 4.97 -6.82 -9.35
CA MET A 163 3.58 -7.23 -9.26
C MET A 163 3.08 -7.84 -10.57
N GLY A 164 3.57 -7.34 -11.72
CA GLY A 164 3.36 -7.96 -13.01
C GLY A 164 3.95 -9.37 -13.06
N ARG A 165 5.22 -9.54 -12.63
CA ARG A 165 5.86 -10.85 -12.51
C ARG A 165 5.10 -11.77 -11.55
N PHE A 166 4.63 -11.24 -10.43
CA PHE A 166 3.80 -12.02 -9.51
C PHE A 166 2.54 -12.54 -10.21
N MET A 167 1.77 -11.67 -10.87
CA MET A 167 0.52 -12.05 -11.52
C MET A 167 0.73 -13.07 -12.63
N GLU A 168 1.72 -12.85 -13.52
CA GLU A 168 1.97 -13.78 -14.63
C GLU A 168 2.42 -15.17 -14.15
N ASN A 169 3.11 -15.28 -13.01
CA ASN A 169 3.55 -16.56 -12.45
C ASN A 169 2.51 -17.22 -11.54
N ALA A 170 1.75 -16.43 -10.79
CA ALA A 170 0.74 -16.93 -9.87
C ALA A 170 -0.54 -17.40 -10.57
N TYR A 171 -0.89 -16.77 -11.69
CA TYR A 171 -2.15 -16.97 -12.41
C TYR A 171 -1.95 -17.43 -13.87
N ALA A 172 -0.76 -17.97 -14.22
CA ALA A 172 -0.43 -18.41 -15.55
C ALA A 172 -1.41 -19.42 -16.17
N GLU A 173 -1.97 -20.30 -15.32
CA GLU A 173 -2.87 -21.38 -15.79
C GLU A 173 -4.28 -20.86 -16.14
N VAL A 174 -4.65 -19.68 -15.67
CA VAL A 174 -6.00 -19.12 -15.87
C VAL A 174 -6.01 -17.94 -16.84
N PHE A 175 -4.85 -17.39 -17.18
CA PHE A 175 -4.75 -16.32 -18.17
C PHE A 175 -4.89 -16.86 -19.60
N PRO A 176 -5.59 -16.18 -20.55
CA PRO A 176 -6.29 -14.91 -20.38
C PRO A 176 -7.65 -15.05 -19.70
N THR A 177 -8.05 -14.00 -18.96
CA THR A 177 -9.31 -13.92 -18.24
C THR A 177 -10.25 -12.88 -18.85
N ASN A 178 -11.50 -12.86 -18.38
CA ASN A 178 -12.46 -11.82 -18.75
C ASN A 178 -12.37 -10.58 -17.84
N TYR A 179 -11.47 -10.57 -16.85
CA TYR A 179 -11.25 -9.51 -15.87
C TYR A 179 -9.74 -9.26 -15.70
N PRO A 180 -9.32 -8.05 -15.38
CA PRO A 180 -7.92 -7.79 -15.06
C PRO A 180 -7.56 -8.35 -13.67
N PHE A 181 -6.37 -8.92 -13.52
CA PHE A 181 -5.88 -9.36 -12.20
C PHE A 181 -5.61 -8.20 -11.25
N ALA A 182 -5.27 -7.02 -11.79
CA ALA A 182 -5.13 -5.81 -11.02
C ALA A 182 -5.91 -4.64 -11.63
N ILE A 183 -6.47 -3.79 -10.75
CA ILE A 183 -7.10 -2.52 -11.13
C ILE A 183 -6.40 -1.40 -10.38
N GLN A 184 -5.94 -0.38 -11.13
CA GLN A 184 -5.40 0.85 -10.60
C GLN A 184 -6.41 1.99 -10.74
N MET A 185 -6.48 2.88 -9.74
CA MET A 185 -7.30 4.10 -9.76
C MET A 185 -6.51 5.29 -9.18
N GLY A 186 -6.96 6.51 -9.53
CA GLY A 186 -6.40 7.74 -8.96
C GLY A 186 -5.08 8.20 -9.56
N SER A 187 -4.64 7.60 -10.67
CA SER A 187 -3.42 8.00 -11.41
C SER A 187 -3.70 8.05 -12.90
N ASN A 188 -3.07 8.96 -13.60
CA ASN A 188 -3.20 9.08 -15.07
C ASN A 188 -2.29 8.10 -15.82
N ASN A 189 -1.30 7.53 -15.15
CA ASN A 189 -0.36 6.59 -15.75
C ASN A 189 -0.44 5.23 -15.04
N THR A 190 -0.40 4.15 -15.81
CA THR A 190 -0.26 2.81 -15.26
C THR A 190 1.05 2.69 -14.49
N TRP A 191 0.96 2.16 -13.27
CA TRP A 191 2.15 1.95 -12.44
C TRP A 191 3.06 0.89 -13.08
N LEU A 192 4.35 1.20 -13.19
CA LEU A 192 5.36 0.29 -13.73
C LEU A 192 5.33 -1.09 -13.05
N GLY A 193 4.97 -1.13 -11.76
CA GLY A 193 4.85 -2.36 -10.98
C GLY A 193 3.93 -3.43 -11.58
N PHE A 194 3.00 -3.05 -12.45
CA PHE A 194 2.08 -3.98 -13.13
C PHE A 194 2.59 -4.50 -14.48
N HIS A 195 3.73 -4.04 -14.97
CA HIS A 195 4.33 -4.54 -16.21
C HIS A 195 4.98 -5.89 -15.99
N ALA A 196 4.41 -6.95 -16.53
CA ALA A 196 4.99 -8.28 -16.51
C ALA A 196 6.17 -8.43 -17.49
N GLU A 197 6.88 -9.55 -17.44
CA GLU A 197 7.98 -9.83 -18.36
C GLU A 197 7.48 -10.32 -19.74
N HIS A 198 6.41 -11.09 -19.74
CA HIS A 198 5.93 -11.82 -20.93
C HIS A 198 4.47 -11.56 -21.22
N GLU A 199 3.64 -11.47 -20.20
CA GLU A 199 2.20 -11.33 -20.36
C GLU A 199 1.76 -9.87 -20.31
N HIS A 200 0.90 -9.51 -21.23
CA HIS A 200 0.33 -8.17 -21.34
C HIS A 200 -1.16 -8.18 -20.99
N GLY A 201 -1.66 -7.06 -20.52
CA GLY A 201 -3.08 -6.93 -20.18
C GLY A 201 -3.47 -7.53 -18.82
N LEU A 202 -2.51 -7.83 -17.93
CA LEU A 202 -2.80 -8.34 -16.58
C LEU A 202 -3.47 -7.30 -15.68
N ALA A 203 -3.23 -6.01 -15.93
CA ALA A 203 -3.73 -4.91 -15.16
C ALA A 203 -4.44 -3.86 -16.01
N LEU A 204 -5.40 -3.17 -15.43
CA LEU A 204 -6.12 -2.05 -16.05
C LEU A 204 -6.01 -0.80 -15.17
N ASN A 205 -5.66 0.33 -15.78
CA ASN A 205 -5.73 1.64 -15.12
C ASN A 205 -7.07 2.32 -15.45
N ILE A 206 -7.82 2.66 -14.40
CA ILE A 206 -9.05 3.46 -14.52
C ILE A 206 -8.67 4.91 -14.28
N GLU A 207 -8.60 5.69 -15.35
CA GLU A 207 -8.29 7.11 -15.26
C GLU A 207 -9.39 7.86 -14.49
N GLY A 208 -8.93 8.74 -13.60
CA GLY A 208 -9.83 9.53 -12.78
C GLY A 208 -10.36 8.77 -11.55
N GLN A 209 -11.28 9.42 -10.85
CA GLN A 209 -11.77 8.97 -9.55
C GLN A 209 -13.24 8.56 -9.59
N ASN A 210 -13.87 8.76 -10.72
CA ASN A 210 -15.29 8.48 -10.90
C ASN A 210 -15.48 7.39 -11.96
N SER A 211 -15.87 6.21 -11.50
CA SER A 211 -16.18 5.07 -12.35
C SER A 211 -17.27 5.34 -13.41
N GLU A 212 -18.17 6.29 -13.17
CA GLU A 212 -19.21 6.64 -14.15
C GLU A 212 -18.62 7.28 -15.42
N ASN A 213 -17.54 8.05 -15.30
CA ASN A 213 -16.84 8.63 -16.46
C ASN A 213 -16.01 7.59 -17.23
N PHE A 214 -15.55 6.54 -16.56
CA PHE A 214 -14.74 5.47 -17.15
C PHE A 214 -15.51 4.71 -18.25
N TYR A 215 -16.77 4.38 -18.02
CA TYR A 215 -17.60 3.66 -19.01
C TYR A 215 -17.82 4.47 -20.28
N THR A 216 -17.94 5.78 -20.15
CA THR A 216 -18.12 6.69 -21.29
C THR A 216 -16.85 6.75 -22.15
N ILE A 217 -15.67 6.69 -21.54
CA ILE A 217 -14.39 6.69 -22.25
C ILE A 217 -14.17 5.35 -22.98
N LEU A 218 -14.41 4.22 -22.31
CA LEU A 218 -14.21 2.90 -22.91
C LEU A 218 -15.20 2.62 -24.06
N SER A 219 -16.45 3.02 -23.94
CA SER A 219 -17.43 2.87 -25.01
C SER A 219 -17.13 3.70 -26.25
N GLY A 220 -16.27 4.73 -26.12
CA GLY A 220 -15.81 5.58 -27.22
C GLY A 220 -14.52 5.08 -27.95
N LEU A 221 -13.81 4.10 -27.36
CA LEU A 221 -12.55 3.57 -27.92
C LEU A 221 -12.73 2.39 -28.88
N ALA A 222 -13.94 1.93 -29.14
CA ALA A 222 -14.21 0.79 -30.03
C ALA A 222 -13.79 1.07 -31.48
N GLY A 223 -12.50 0.90 -31.75
CA GLY A 223 -11.95 0.78 -33.10
C GLY A 223 -12.16 -0.62 -33.67
N GLN A 224 -12.14 -0.78 -35.01
CA GLN A 224 -12.09 -2.10 -35.62
C GLN A 224 -10.63 -2.52 -35.78
N ALA A 225 -10.28 -3.70 -35.27
CA ALA A 225 -8.97 -4.28 -35.43
C ALA A 225 -8.63 -4.45 -36.94
N PRO A 226 -7.39 -4.15 -37.37
CA PRO A 226 -6.98 -4.40 -38.74
C PRO A 226 -7.07 -5.90 -39.07
N THR A 227 -7.64 -6.23 -40.23
CA THR A 227 -7.85 -7.61 -40.66
C THR A 227 -6.61 -8.28 -41.21
N ASN A 228 -5.55 -7.52 -41.54
CA ASN A 228 -4.28 -8.00 -42.04
C ASN A 228 -3.12 -7.38 -41.30
N ILE A 229 -2.52 -8.12 -40.38
CA ILE A 229 -1.32 -7.69 -39.64
C ILE A 229 -0.12 -8.37 -40.33
N PRO A 230 0.90 -7.60 -40.80
CA PRO A 230 2.06 -8.18 -41.45
C PRO A 230 2.92 -8.97 -40.46
N ASN A 231 3.49 -10.09 -40.88
CA ASN A 231 4.42 -10.88 -40.06
C ASN A 231 5.82 -10.21 -40.09
N THR A 232 5.95 -9.11 -39.37
CA THR A 232 7.16 -8.28 -39.23
C THR A 232 7.18 -7.69 -37.84
N HIS A 233 8.31 -7.19 -37.40
CA HIS A 233 8.43 -6.51 -36.10
C HIS A 233 7.38 -5.37 -35.89
N HIS A 234 7.11 -4.59 -36.92
CA HIS A 234 6.03 -3.62 -36.91
C HIS A 234 4.64 -4.27 -36.79
N GLY A 235 4.46 -5.46 -37.41
CA GLY A 235 3.24 -6.23 -37.25
C GLY A 235 3.04 -6.77 -35.83
N ASP A 236 4.12 -7.12 -35.16
CA ASP A 236 4.09 -7.56 -33.76
C ASP A 236 3.62 -6.42 -32.86
N GLU A 237 4.11 -5.19 -33.07
CA GLU A 237 3.66 -3.99 -32.34
C GLU A 237 2.18 -3.69 -32.60
N ILE A 238 1.71 -3.82 -33.84
CA ILE A 238 0.28 -3.64 -34.16
C ILE A 238 -0.56 -4.71 -33.49
N ASN A 239 -0.10 -5.97 -33.53
CA ASN A 239 -0.80 -7.07 -32.88
C ASN A 239 -0.90 -6.87 -31.36
N TYR A 240 0.16 -6.36 -30.72
CA TYR A 240 0.16 -5.97 -29.32
C TYR A 240 -0.92 -4.92 -29.01
N ILE A 241 -1.02 -3.86 -29.82
CA ILE A 241 -2.04 -2.81 -29.66
C ILE A 241 -3.45 -3.40 -29.80
N VAL A 242 -3.67 -4.25 -30.80
CA VAL A 242 -4.97 -4.89 -31.04
C VAL A 242 -5.38 -5.81 -29.89
N GLN A 243 -4.45 -6.58 -29.35
CA GLN A 243 -4.71 -7.45 -28.20
C GLN A 243 -5.01 -6.62 -26.95
N THR A 244 -4.25 -5.57 -26.69
CA THR A 244 -4.47 -4.67 -25.55
C THR A 244 -5.84 -4.00 -25.63
N ASP A 245 -6.27 -3.55 -26.81
CA ASP A 245 -7.60 -2.98 -27.03
C ASP A 245 -8.71 -4.02 -26.79
N ALA A 246 -8.53 -5.24 -27.29
CA ALA A 246 -9.48 -6.33 -27.08
C ALA A 246 -9.62 -6.70 -25.59
N PHE A 247 -8.52 -6.77 -24.85
CA PHE A 247 -8.54 -6.98 -23.41
C PHE A 247 -9.23 -5.82 -22.67
N SER A 248 -8.91 -4.58 -23.04
CA SER A 248 -9.53 -3.39 -22.45
C SER A 248 -11.05 -3.41 -22.58
N ASN A 249 -11.57 -3.75 -23.76
CA ASN A 249 -13.00 -3.87 -24.01
C ASN A 249 -13.66 -5.02 -23.21
N THR A 250 -12.98 -6.17 -23.11
CA THR A 250 -13.46 -7.31 -22.31
C THR A 250 -13.51 -6.96 -20.83
N TYR A 251 -12.44 -6.34 -20.33
CA TYR A 251 -12.34 -5.92 -18.91
C TYR A 251 -13.35 -4.84 -18.57
N ALA A 252 -13.60 -3.88 -19.46
CA ALA A 252 -14.62 -2.86 -19.28
C ALA A 252 -15.98 -3.46 -18.99
N ASN A 253 -16.40 -4.45 -19.79
CA ASN A 253 -17.68 -5.13 -19.62
C ASN A 253 -17.77 -5.86 -18.26
N SER A 254 -16.69 -6.52 -17.83
CA SER A 254 -16.65 -7.18 -16.52
C SER A 254 -16.73 -6.20 -15.37
N ILE A 255 -16.01 -5.08 -15.48
CA ILE A 255 -16.01 -4.01 -14.46
C ILE A 255 -17.38 -3.35 -14.41
N GLU A 256 -18.00 -3.02 -15.56
CA GLU A 256 -19.34 -2.46 -15.63
C GLU A 256 -20.37 -3.41 -15.00
N THR A 257 -20.30 -4.68 -15.34
CA THR A 257 -21.19 -5.71 -14.79
C THR A 257 -21.04 -5.79 -13.27
N ALA A 258 -19.81 -5.87 -12.76
CA ALA A 258 -19.55 -5.90 -11.34
C ALA A 258 -20.00 -4.61 -10.65
N TYR A 259 -19.74 -3.44 -11.24
CA TYR A 259 -20.16 -2.18 -10.69
C TYR A 259 -21.70 -2.08 -10.59
N ASN A 260 -22.43 -2.52 -11.62
CA ASN A 260 -23.89 -2.48 -11.64
C ASN A 260 -24.53 -3.51 -10.70
N ASN A 261 -23.90 -4.67 -10.53
CA ASN A 261 -24.35 -5.72 -9.60
C ASN A 261 -23.99 -5.42 -8.14
N GLY A 262 -22.93 -4.66 -7.91
CA GLY A 262 -22.45 -4.32 -6.58
C GLY A 262 -23.15 -3.12 -5.98
N SER A 263 -23.09 -3.03 -4.65
CA SER A 263 -23.58 -1.89 -3.87
C SER A 263 -22.61 -1.61 -2.72
N ASN A 264 -22.69 -0.43 -2.14
CA ASN A 264 -22.03 -0.14 -0.87
C ASN A 264 -23.07 -0.38 0.24
N TYR A 265 -22.66 -1.05 1.30
CA TYR A 265 -23.55 -1.43 2.39
C TYR A 265 -24.06 -0.20 3.14
N ASN A 266 -23.12 0.69 3.45
CA ASN A 266 -23.44 1.97 4.07
C ASN A 266 -23.35 3.05 2.99
N ASP A 267 -24.47 3.60 2.64
CA ASP A 267 -24.60 4.65 1.64
C ASP A 267 -23.66 5.83 1.91
N SER A 268 -23.58 6.77 1.00
CA SER A 268 -22.70 7.94 0.92
C SER A 268 -22.45 8.71 2.24
N ALA A 269 -23.28 8.50 3.28
CA ALA A 269 -23.12 9.13 4.59
C ALA A 269 -21.87 8.70 5.37
N TYR A 270 -21.27 7.55 5.04
CA TYR A 270 -20.08 7.03 5.76
C TYR A 270 -18.76 7.37 5.08
N TYR A 271 -18.72 7.38 3.76
CA TYR A 271 -17.51 7.75 3.02
C TYR A 271 -17.36 9.26 2.99
N PRO A 272 -16.25 9.84 3.47
CA PRO A 272 -15.97 11.25 3.25
C PRO A 272 -15.97 11.59 1.76
N ASP A 273 -16.36 12.81 1.42
CA ASP A 273 -16.29 13.29 0.03
C ASP A 273 -14.85 13.68 -0.33
N THR A 274 -14.03 12.68 -0.56
CA THR A 274 -12.61 12.81 -0.95
C THR A 274 -12.26 11.82 -2.04
N ASP A 275 -11.16 12.12 -2.74
CA ASP A 275 -10.70 11.33 -3.86
C ASP A 275 -10.37 9.88 -3.47
N LEU A 276 -9.63 9.69 -2.39
CA LEU A 276 -9.32 8.36 -1.88
C LEU A 276 -10.56 7.60 -1.44
N SER A 277 -11.51 8.27 -0.79
CA SER A 277 -12.78 7.66 -0.39
C SER A 277 -13.60 7.16 -1.58
N ASN A 278 -13.65 7.94 -2.66
CA ASN A 278 -14.35 7.56 -3.88
C ASN A 278 -13.70 6.34 -4.56
N GLN A 279 -12.37 6.27 -4.58
CA GLN A 279 -11.64 5.10 -5.06
C GLN A 279 -11.95 3.85 -4.22
N LEU A 280 -11.83 3.92 -2.88
CA LEU A 280 -12.08 2.80 -1.99
C LEU A 280 -13.56 2.36 -2.00
N LYS A 281 -14.49 3.31 -2.10
CA LYS A 281 -15.91 3.03 -2.29
C LYS A 281 -16.18 2.23 -3.57
N THR A 282 -15.48 2.59 -4.65
CA THR A 282 -15.56 1.86 -5.93
C THR A 282 -14.97 0.45 -5.79
N VAL A 283 -13.83 0.29 -5.13
CA VAL A 283 -13.23 -1.03 -4.85
C VAL A 283 -14.21 -1.94 -4.10
N ALA A 284 -14.80 -1.46 -2.99
CA ALA A 284 -15.76 -2.23 -2.22
C ALA A 284 -16.98 -2.65 -3.08
N ARG A 285 -17.48 -1.75 -3.91
CA ARG A 285 -18.61 -2.00 -4.82
C ARG A 285 -18.27 -3.05 -5.87
N LEU A 286 -17.10 -2.96 -6.51
CA LEU A 286 -16.65 -3.92 -7.52
C LEU A 286 -16.48 -5.33 -6.93
N ILE A 287 -15.85 -5.44 -5.76
CA ILE A 287 -15.67 -6.73 -5.08
C ILE A 287 -17.02 -7.35 -4.75
N ARG A 288 -17.94 -6.58 -4.18
CA ARG A 288 -19.29 -7.05 -3.83
C ARG A 288 -20.13 -7.42 -5.07
N GLY A 289 -19.84 -6.78 -6.20
CA GLY A 289 -20.46 -7.11 -7.50
C GLY A 289 -19.87 -8.33 -8.20
N GLY A 290 -18.87 -8.99 -7.56
CA GLY A 290 -18.35 -10.26 -8.01
C GLY A 290 -17.18 -10.19 -8.99
N ILE A 291 -16.46 -9.06 -9.05
CA ILE A 291 -15.22 -9.02 -9.86
C ILE A 291 -14.17 -9.93 -9.22
N GLU A 292 -13.42 -10.66 -10.04
CA GLU A 292 -12.42 -11.61 -9.58
C GLU A 292 -11.00 -11.03 -9.48
N THR A 293 -10.84 -9.74 -9.75
CA THR A 293 -9.60 -8.97 -9.56
C THR A 293 -8.98 -9.23 -8.19
N LYS A 294 -7.68 -9.51 -8.16
CA LYS A 294 -6.93 -9.89 -6.95
C LYS A 294 -6.26 -8.70 -6.27
N ILE A 295 -5.87 -7.68 -7.03
CA ILE A 295 -5.11 -6.55 -6.53
C ILE A 295 -5.78 -5.25 -6.97
N PHE A 296 -6.01 -4.36 -6.00
CA PHE A 296 -6.46 -2.99 -6.26
C PHE A 296 -5.39 -2.03 -5.77
N LEU A 297 -5.01 -1.09 -6.62
CA LEU A 297 -4.11 0.01 -6.27
C LEU A 297 -4.87 1.33 -6.35
N VAL A 298 -4.95 2.01 -5.23
CA VAL A 298 -5.53 3.35 -5.11
C VAL A 298 -4.47 4.34 -4.65
N THR A 299 -4.64 5.61 -4.96
CA THR A 299 -3.59 6.60 -4.76
C THR A 299 -4.11 7.86 -4.07
N ILE A 300 -3.37 8.36 -3.10
CA ILE A 300 -3.50 9.68 -2.52
C ILE A 300 -2.19 10.45 -2.66
N GLY A 301 -2.21 11.60 -3.33
CA GLY A 301 -1.03 12.43 -3.59
C GLY A 301 -0.93 13.64 -2.65
N GLY A 302 0.25 14.28 -2.68
CA GLY A 302 0.48 15.54 -1.97
C GLY A 302 1.31 15.42 -0.70
N PHE A 303 1.92 14.27 -0.43
CA PHE A 303 2.79 14.06 0.74
C PHE A 303 4.17 14.74 0.59
N ASP A 304 4.48 15.35 -0.54
CA ASP A 304 5.72 16.11 -0.73
C ASP A 304 5.68 17.47 -0.01
N THR A 305 5.67 17.42 1.32
CA THR A 305 5.45 18.56 2.20
C THR A 305 6.74 19.28 2.58
N HIS A 306 7.47 19.80 1.59
CA HIS A 306 8.70 20.58 1.80
C HIS A 306 8.45 21.93 2.52
N ASN A 307 7.23 22.44 2.45
CA ASN A 307 6.87 23.69 3.11
C ASN A 307 5.45 23.65 3.64
N ASN A 308 5.19 24.45 4.65
CA ASN A 308 3.86 24.59 5.26
C ASN A 308 3.19 23.25 5.57
N GLN A 309 3.97 22.25 5.97
CA GLN A 309 3.46 20.96 6.44
C GLN A 309 2.48 21.18 7.60
N ASN A 310 2.82 22.12 8.50
CA ASN A 310 1.92 22.70 9.49
C ASN A 310 1.78 24.20 9.24
N GLN A 311 0.60 24.78 9.47
CA GLN A 311 0.31 26.18 9.18
C GLN A 311 0.92 27.15 10.21
N SER A 312 1.02 26.77 11.47
CA SER A 312 1.59 27.56 12.55
C SER A 312 2.38 26.69 13.52
N ASN A 313 3.15 27.33 14.40
CA ASN A 313 3.93 26.64 15.43
C ASN A 313 3.01 25.82 16.33
N ASN A 314 3.27 24.53 16.44
CA ASN A 314 2.49 23.58 17.22
C ASN A 314 1.02 23.41 16.79
N ASP A 315 0.67 23.80 15.57
CA ASP A 315 -0.64 23.56 15.02
C ASP A 315 -0.66 22.20 14.32
N ILE A 316 -1.67 21.39 14.67
CA ILE A 316 -1.95 20.13 13.98
C ILE A 316 -2.66 20.35 12.65
N ASN A 317 -3.00 21.60 12.29
CA ASN A 317 -3.60 21.94 11.01
C ASN A 317 -2.52 22.21 9.98
N GLY A 318 -2.60 21.59 8.85
CA GLY A 318 -1.65 21.74 7.75
C GLY A 318 -1.80 20.64 6.73
N ARG A 319 -1.08 20.76 5.63
CA ARG A 319 -1.26 19.86 4.48
C ARG A 319 -1.08 18.38 4.85
N HIS A 320 -0.07 18.04 5.65
CA HIS A 320 0.15 16.66 6.06
C HIS A 320 -1.01 16.12 6.92
N THR A 321 -1.48 16.90 7.89
CA THR A 321 -2.61 16.52 8.73
C THR A 321 -3.90 16.35 7.92
N GLU A 322 -4.13 17.17 6.91
CA GLU A 322 -5.29 17.03 6.00
C GLU A 322 -5.24 15.70 5.24
N LEU A 323 -4.05 15.32 4.71
CA LEU A 323 -3.84 14.06 4.02
C LEU A 323 -4.02 12.84 4.94
N ILE A 324 -3.49 12.93 6.17
CA ILE A 324 -3.66 11.86 7.18
C ILE A 324 -5.13 11.73 7.60
N LYS A 325 -5.86 12.85 7.70
CA LYS A 325 -7.30 12.85 7.97
C LYS A 325 -8.09 12.20 6.85
N GLU A 326 -7.76 12.54 5.61
CA GLU A 326 -8.38 11.91 4.43
C GLU A 326 -8.13 10.40 4.43
N LEU A 327 -6.86 9.98 4.60
CA LEU A 327 -6.49 8.57 4.69
C LEU A 327 -7.29 7.84 5.78
N SER A 328 -7.33 8.41 6.98
CA SER A 328 -8.01 7.80 8.14
C SER A 328 -9.50 7.62 7.90
N GLY A 329 -10.18 8.68 7.44
CA GLY A 329 -11.61 8.64 7.19
C GLY A 329 -12.00 7.69 6.06
N ALA A 330 -11.19 7.66 5.00
CA ALA A 330 -11.43 6.77 3.86
C ALA A 330 -11.24 5.30 4.21
N VAL A 331 -10.17 4.96 4.95
CA VAL A 331 -9.89 3.58 5.39
C VAL A 331 -10.91 3.11 6.41
N ASP A 332 -11.30 3.96 7.38
CA ASP A 332 -12.32 3.63 8.37
C ASP A 332 -13.66 3.30 7.71
N ALA A 333 -14.09 4.13 6.74
CA ALA A 333 -15.31 3.91 5.98
C ALA A 333 -15.24 2.63 5.14
N PHE A 334 -14.13 2.41 4.45
CA PHE A 334 -13.91 1.21 3.64
C PHE A 334 -13.95 -0.07 4.48
N VAL A 335 -13.21 -0.13 5.59
CA VAL A 335 -13.19 -1.31 6.46
C VAL A 335 -14.57 -1.53 7.10
N SER A 336 -15.28 -0.47 7.48
CA SER A 336 -16.64 -0.58 7.97
C SER A 336 -17.61 -1.14 6.91
N ASP A 337 -17.48 -0.69 5.65
CA ASP A 337 -18.32 -1.15 4.53
C ASP A 337 -18.07 -2.64 4.25
N ILE A 338 -16.82 -3.07 4.04
CA ILE A 338 -16.51 -4.47 3.71
C ILE A 338 -16.79 -5.45 4.85
N ASN A 339 -16.73 -5.00 6.10
CA ASN A 339 -16.99 -5.83 7.27
C ASN A 339 -18.48 -5.93 7.63
N SER A 340 -19.37 -5.20 6.95
CA SER A 340 -20.81 -5.32 7.15
C SER A 340 -21.40 -6.61 6.55
N ASP A 341 -20.61 -7.30 5.74
CA ASP A 341 -20.89 -8.64 5.24
C ASP A 341 -19.61 -9.51 5.23
N SER A 342 -19.64 -10.68 4.62
CA SER A 342 -18.54 -11.64 4.63
C SER A 342 -17.36 -11.28 3.71
N ILE A 343 -17.46 -10.25 2.85
CA ILE A 343 -16.35 -9.94 1.94
C ILE A 343 -15.12 -9.44 2.68
N GLY A 344 -15.29 -8.82 3.85
CA GLY A 344 -14.18 -8.37 4.69
C GLY A 344 -13.27 -9.48 5.20
N ASP A 345 -13.74 -10.74 5.22
CA ASP A 345 -12.94 -11.90 5.62
C ASP A 345 -11.82 -12.22 4.61
N ASP A 346 -11.95 -11.74 3.38
CA ASP A 346 -11.07 -12.02 2.26
C ASP A 346 -10.30 -10.78 1.77
N ILE A 347 -10.28 -9.68 2.52
CA ILE A 347 -9.63 -8.43 2.10
C ILE A 347 -8.57 -7.99 3.11
N VAL A 348 -7.36 -7.74 2.61
CA VAL A 348 -6.29 -7.05 3.35
C VAL A 348 -5.90 -5.77 2.62
N GLY A 349 -5.84 -4.68 3.37
CA GLY A 349 -5.35 -3.40 2.89
C GLY A 349 -3.94 -3.10 3.39
N LEU A 350 -3.20 -2.30 2.63
CA LEU A 350 -1.83 -1.89 2.95
C LEU A 350 -1.57 -0.48 2.45
N THR A 351 -0.91 0.36 3.27
CA THR A 351 -0.39 1.67 2.83
C THR A 351 1.11 1.60 2.56
N PHE A 352 1.60 2.29 1.53
CA PHE A 352 3.04 2.44 1.27
C PHE A 352 3.35 3.80 0.66
N SER A 353 4.60 4.22 0.74
CA SER A 353 5.12 5.45 0.13
C SER A 353 6.50 5.17 -0.44
N GLU A 354 6.90 5.89 -1.48
CA GLU A 354 8.18 5.69 -2.18
C GLU A 354 9.40 5.93 -1.29
N PHE A 355 9.26 6.74 -0.24
CA PHE A 355 10.25 6.98 0.83
C PHE A 355 9.59 7.71 2.00
N GLY A 356 10.37 7.95 3.07
CA GLY A 356 9.96 8.76 4.22
C GLY A 356 10.50 10.18 4.16
N ARG A 357 10.52 10.84 5.33
CA ARG A 357 11.02 12.21 5.49
C ARG A 357 12.16 12.26 6.49
N LYS A 358 13.07 13.25 6.33
CA LYS A 358 14.12 13.53 7.31
C LYS A 358 13.56 13.68 8.72
N ALA A 359 14.33 13.24 9.71
CA ALA A 359 13.94 13.43 11.09
C ALA A 359 13.81 14.91 11.47
N LYS A 360 14.70 15.75 10.95
CA LYS A 360 14.71 17.19 11.24
C LYS A 360 13.86 17.97 10.25
N GLN A 361 13.07 18.89 10.77
CA GLN A 361 12.36 19.88 9.96
C GLN A 361 13.33 20.81 9.21
N ASN A 362 12.87 21.37 8.09
CA ASN A 362 13.57 22.43 7.38
C ASN A 362 13.10 23.84 7.84
N ASN A 363 13.68 24.88 7.24
CA ASN A 363 13.37 26.27 7.60
C ASN A 363 11.98 26.74 7.12
N ASN A 364 11.28 25.96 6.31
CA ASN A 364 9.98 26.32 5.72
C ASN A 364 8.82 25.61 6.43
N ARG A 365 9.03 25.12 7.65
CA ARG A 365 8.04 24.33 8.41
C ARG A 365 7.55 23.11 7.60
N GLY A 366 8.48 22.41 6.99
CA GLY A 366 8.29 21.19 6.25
C GLY A 366 9.43 20.21 6.51
N THR A 367 9.50 19.19 5.70
CA THR A 367 10.53 18.16 5.76
C THR A 367 11.06 17.84 4.38
N ASP A 368 12.37 17.62 4.28
CA ASP A 368 12.99 17.12 3.05
C ASP A 368 12.90 15.61 2.98
N HIS A 369 13.26 15.03 1.81
CA HIS A 369 13.20 13.59 1.55
C HIS A 369 14.09 12.82 2.52
N GLY A 370 13.52 11.79 3.12
CA GLY A 370 14.16 10.82 4.01
C GLY A 370 14.12 9.42 3.41
N GLU A 371 14.44 8.41 4.21
CA GLU A 371 14.56 7.04 3.69
C GLU A 371 13.38 6.16 4.09
N ILE A 372 13.11 5.98 5.36
CA ILE A 372 12.13 5.03 5.86
C ILE A 372 10.78 5.67 6.20
N ALA A 373 9.72 4.90 6.05
CA ALA A 373 8.37 5.28 6.47
C ALA A 373 7.67 4.10 7.18
N PRO A 374 6.67 4.36 8.04
CA PRO A 374 5.80 3.30 8.52
C PRO A 374 4.86 2.82 7.41
N MET A 375 4.51 1.52 7.46
CA MET A 375 3.43 0.93 6.69
C MET A 375 2.32 0.47 7.62
N PHE A 376 1.08 0.60 7.16
CA PHE A 376 -0.09 0.11 7.88
C PHE A 376 -0.71 -1.05 7.10
N VAL A 377 -0.83 -2.20 7.74
CA VAL A 377 -1.55 -3.36 7.20
C VAL A 377 -2.86 -3.48 7.96
N PHE A 378 -3.99 -3.51 7.27
CA PHE A 378 -5.30 -3.46 7.90
C PHE A 378 -6.32 -4.41 7.25
N GLY A 379 -7.35 -4.74 8.00
CA GLY A 379 -8.43 -5.63 7.58
C GLY A 379 -8.69 -6.73 8.60
N LYS A 380 -9.81 -7.40 8.46
CA LYS A 380 -10.25 -8.45 9.40
C LYS A 380 -9.30 -9.66 9.47
N PRO A 381 -8.63 -10.09 8.36
CA PRO A 381 -7.64 -11.17 8.43
C PRO A 381 -6.34 -10.79 9.14
N VAL A 382 -6.09 -9.50 9.38
CA VAL A 382 -4.83 -9.01 9.93
C VAL A 382 -4.76 -9.25 11.44
N LYS A 383 -3.65 -9.80 11.92
CA LYS A 383 -3.34 -9.81 13.33
C LYS A 383 -2.78 -8.44 13.75
N GLY A 384 -3.57 -7.67 14.46
CA GLY A 384 -3.20 -6.33 14.93
C GLY A 384 -1.96 -6.28 15.81
N GLY A 385 -1.42 -5.08 16.02
CA GLY A 385 -0.27 -4.81 16.85
C GLY A 385 0.82 -3.98 16.17
N ILE A 386 2.02 -3.94 16.78
CA ILE A 386 3.17 -3.22 16.28
C ILE A 386 4.27 -4.21 15.90
N SER A 387 4.89 -4.00 14.73
CA SER A 387 6.08 -4.71 14.27
C SER A 387 7.26 -3.73 14.22
N GLY A 388 8.39 -4.15 14.76
CA GLY A 388 9.58 -3.32 14.90
C GLY A 388 9.54 -2.40 16.11
N ASN A 389 10.65 -1.72 16.32
CA ASN A 389 10.83 -0.73 17.37
C ASN A 389 10.67 0.68 16.80
N ASN A 390 10.49 1.66 17.68
CA ASN A 390 10.58 3.06 17.31
C ASN A 390 11.91 3.33 16.61
N VAL A 391 11.90 4.26 15.67
CA VAL A 391 13.11 4.72 15.01
C VAL A 391 14.07 5.32 16.02
N ASP A 392 15.36 4.99 15.94
CA ASP A 392 16.37 5.64 16.77
C ASP A 392 16.60 7.08 16.28
N LEU A 393 15.98 8.04 16.95
CA LEU A 393 16.13 9.46 16.62
C LEU A 393 17.59 9.97 16.76
N ASN A 394 18.44 9.29 17.53
CA ASN A 394 19.84 9.68 17.70
C ASN A 394 20.68 9.32 16.49
N GLU A 395 20.22 8.42 15.62
CA GLU A 395 20.85 8.15 14.33
C GLU A 395 20.89 9.41 13.46
N ALA A 396 19.84 10.22 13.50
CA ALA A 396 19.72 11.44 12.73
C ALA A 396 20.62 12.56 13.26
N ASN A 397 21.64 12.93 12.51
CA ASN A 397 22.57 13.99 12.88
C ASN A 397 23.10 14.76 11.65
N SER A 398 23.90 15.79 11.85
CA SER A 398 24.41 16.61 10.74
C SER A 398 25.32 15.87 9.77
N ASN A 399 25.98 14.78 10.18
CA ASN A 399 26.90 14.05 9.31
C ASN A 399 26.15 13.20 8.27
N ASN A 400 24.98 12.70 8.63
CA ASN A 400 24.10 11.95 7.70
C ASN A 400 22.92 12.78 7.17
N ASN A 401 23.04 14.11 7.26
CA ASN A 401 22.02 15.03 6.80
C ASN A 401 20.64 14.79 7.43
N TRP A 402 20.61 14.40 8.71
CA TRP A 402 19.41 14.17 9.51
C TRP A 402 18.54 13.01 9.01
N GLN A 403 19.15 12.04 8.33
CA GLN A 403 18.48 10.83 7.86
C GLN A 403 18.35 9.79 9.00
N ILE A 404 17.28 9.01 8.94
CA ILE A 404 17.15 7.75 9.64
C ILE A 404 17.24 6.67 8.57
N GLN A 405 18.27 5.83 8.64
CA GLN A 405 18.66 4.90 7.56
C GLN A 405 18.45 3.43 7.95
N THR A 406 18.23 3.18 9.23
CA THR A 406 18.04 1.81 9.73
C THR A 406 16.71 1.25 9.26
N VAL A 407 16.77 0.42 8.21
CA VAL A 407 15.63 -0.34 7.70
C VAL A 407 15.42 -1.56 8.61
N GLN A 408 14.28 -1.67 9.26
CA GLN A 408 13.94 -2.85 10.06
C GLN A 408 13.23 -3.91 9.20
N TYR A 409 12.45 -3.48 8.23
CA TYR A 409 11.76 -4.35 7.27
C TYR A 409 12.00 -3.87 5.86
N ASP A 410 12.50 -4.76 5.02
CA ASP A 410 12.51 -4.51 3.58
C ASP A 410 11.08 -4.64 3.04
N TYR A 411 10.64 -3.67 2.23
CA TYR A 411 9.27 -3.68 1.69
C TYR A 411 8.98 -4.96 0.89
N ARG A 412 9.98 -5.54 0.23
CA ARG A 412 9.86 -6.80 -0.52
C ARG A 412 9.49 -7.96 0.39
N GLN A 413 10.02 -7.98 1.63
CA GLN A 413 9.65 -8.99 2.63
C GLN A 413 8.20 -8.84 3.08
N VAL A 414 7.73 -7.60 3.24
CA VAL A 414 6.33 -7.32 3.61
C VAL A 414 5.40 -7.82 2.52
N PHE A 415 5.68 -7.47 1.26
CA PHE A 415 4.85 -7.93 0.14
C PHE A 415 4.96 -9.44 -0.09
N SER A 416 6.15 -10.04 0.02
CA SER A 416 6.32 -11.51 -0.06
C SER A 416 5.48 -12.24 0.98
N THR A 417 5.44 -11.72 2.22
CA THR A 417 4.61 -12.29 3.28
C THR A 417 3.12 -12.25 2.90
N LEU A 418 2.64 -11.11 2.39
CA LEU A 418 1.24 -10.99 1.98
C LEU A 418 0.90 -11.91 0.80
N MET A 419 1.80 -12.02 -0.18
CA MET A 419 1.60 -12.90 -1.32
C MET A 419 1.60 -14.38 -0.91
N GLN A 420 2.49 -14.81 -0.01
CA GLN A 420 2.57 -16.19 0.46
C GLN A 420 1.45 -16.51 1.45
N ASP A 421 1.40 -15.79 2.56
CA ASP A 421 0.55 -16.15 3.70
C ASP A 421 -0.92 -15.78 3.47
N PHE A 422 -1.16 -14.76 2.64
CA PHE A 422 -2.52 -14.32 2.38
C PHE A 422 -3.03 -14.70 0.99
N LEU A 423 -2.28 -14.48 -0.10
CA LEU A 423 -2.72 -14.87 -1.45
C LEU A 423 -2.39 -16.33 -1.79
N GLY A 424 -1.59 -17.04 -0.99
CA GLY A 424 -1.28 -18.46 -1.18
C GLY A 424 -0.19 -18.75 -2.21
N ALA A 425 0.66 -17.78 -2.53
CA ALA A 425 1.76 -17.98 -3.45
C ALA A 425 2.81 -18.94 -2.88
N ASN A 426 3.30 -19.87 -3.71
CA ASN A 426 4.40 -20.74 -3.33
C ASN A 426 5.77 -20.06 -3.48
N ASP A 427 6.81 -20.69 -2.95
CA ASP A 427 8.18 -20.18 -2.98
C ASP A 427 8.67 -19.88 -4.40
N SER A 428 8.34 -20.73 -5.37
CA SER A 428 8.76 -20.53 -6.76
C SER A 428 8.18 -19.26 -7.40
N VAL A 429 6.93 -18.93 -7.07
CA VAL A 429 6.30 -17.68 -7.52
C VAL A 429 7.00 -16.48 -6.90
N ILE A 430 7.32 -16.54 -5.60
CA ILE A 430 8.01 -15.44 -4.91
C ILE A 430 9.43 -15.25 -5.44
N ASP A 431 10.18 -16.33 -5.64
CA ASP A 431 11.55 -16.25 -6.17
C ASP A 431 11.58 -15.58 -7.56
N LYS A 432 10.60 -15.89 -8.41
CA LYS A 432 10.43 -15.21 -9.71
C LYS A 432 9.96 -13.76 -9.58
N THR A 433 9.24 -13.44 -8.52
CA THR A 433 8.73 -12.07 -8.27
C THR A 433 9.85 -11.13 -7.83
N PHE A 434 10.74 -11.55 -6.92
CA PHE A 434 11.76 -10.71 -6.31
C PHE A 434 13.21 -11.18 -6.52
N PHE A 435 13.47 -12.17 -7.42
CA PHE A 435 14.80 -12.60 -7.84
C PHE A 435 15.74 -12.97 -6.69
N ASP A 436 15.39 -13.98 -5.90
CA ASP A 436 16.23 -14.52 -4.79
C ASP A 436 16.57 -13.50 -3.68
N HIS A 437 15.73 -12.54 -3.42
CA HIS A 437 15.87 -11.58 -2.32
C HIS A 437 15.32 -12.08 -0.99
#